data_41c3f22ee140624b1455d9b0017edad0
#
_entry.id   41c3f22ee140624b1455d9b0017edad0
#
_cell.length_a   1.000
_cell.length_b   1.000
_cell.length_c   1.000
_cell.angle_alpha   90.00
_cell.angle_beta   90.00
_cell.angle_gamma   90.00
#
_symmetry.space_group_name_H-M   'P 1'
#
loop_
_entity.id
_entity.type
_entity.pdbx_description
1 polymer ?
#
loop_
_entity_poly.entity_id
_entity_poly.type
_entity_poly.pdbx_seq_one_letter_code
_entity_poly.pdbx_strand_id
1 'polypeptide(L)'
;MDQQTKILPFFPLSVFLFPGEDMPLHIFEPRYRQLINEAKLDITFAIPFTIDREIQEFGCEVKLKEIVAEKEDGNMVVVVEAIGIVEISSYNKQLDGKLYAGGSI
;
A
#
# COMPACT_ATOMS: atom_id res chain seq x y z
N MET A 1 -23.33 -4.36 -15.54
CA MET A 1 -22.72 -4.70 -14.26
C MET A 1 -21.83 -3.55 -13.83
N ASP A 2 -22.10 -3.00 -12.68
CA ASP A 2 -21.36 -1.85 -12.21
C ASP A 2 -19.96 -2.24 -11.78
N GLN A 3 -18.99 -1.63 -12.41
CA GLN A 3 -17.62 -1.74 -11.93
C GLN A 3 -17.45 -0.76 -10.80
N GLN A 4 -17.29 -1.28 -9.59
CA GLN A 4 -17.03 -0.44 -8.45
C GLN A 4 -15.59 0.01 -8.47
N THR A 5 -15.39 1.30 -8.65
CA THR A 5 -14.09 1.91 -8.52
C THR A 5 -13.81 2.11 -7.03
N LYS A 6 -12.68 1.60 -6.58
CA LYS A 6 -12.25 1.67 -5.20
C LYS A 6 -11.01 2.56 -5.11
N ILE A 7 -11.02 3.50 -4.17
CA ILE A 7 -9.87 4.37 -3.92
C ILE A 7 -9.10 3.82 -2.73
N LEU A 8 -7.81 3.59 -2.92
CA LEU A 8 -6.92 3.06 -1.90
C LEU A 8 -5.68 3.91 -1.72
N PRO A 9 -5.09 3.90 -0.51
CA PRO A 9 -3.71 4.38 -0.33
C PRO A 9 -2.75 3.54 -1.15
N PHE A 10 -1.70 4.15 -1.68
CA PHE A 10 -0.68 3.46 -2.48
C PHE A 10 0.69 3.51 -1.82
N PHE A 11 1.37 2.38 -1.86
CA PHE A 11 2.77 2.24 -1.46
C PHE A 11 3.54 1.66 -2.65
N PRO A 12 3.98 2.50 -3.61
CA PRO A 12 4.62 1.98 -4.83
C PRO A 12 5.96 1.32 -4.54
N LEU A 13 6.18 0.15 -5.10
CA LEU A 13 7.43 -0.61 -4.96
C LEU A 13 7.73 -1.35 -6.27
N SER A 14 9.01 -1.66 -6.48
CA SER A 14 9.45 -2.47 -7.62
C SER A 14 9.35 -3.96 -7.30
N VAL A 15 8.23 -4.36 -6.68
CA VAL A 15 7.98 -5.76 -6.32
C VAL A 15 6.53 -6.10 -6.66
N PHE A 16 6.31 -7.33 -7.07
CA PHE A 16 4.99 -7.84 -7.38
C PHE A 16 4.71 -9.08 -6.55
N LEU A 17 3.65 -9.01 -5.74
CA LEU A 17 3.24 -10.13 -4.88
C LEU A 17 1.99 -10.79 -5.44
N PHE A 18 1.97 -12.12 -5.38
CA PHE A 18 0.78 -12.89 -5.69
C PHE A 18 -0.04 -13.13 -4.43
N PRO A 19 -1.37 -13.32 -4.55
CA PRO A 19 -2.22 -13.57 -3.39
C PRO A 19 -1.68 -14.68 -2.51
N GLY A 20 -1.65 -14.41 -1.19
CA GLY A 20 -1.11 -15.33 -0.20
C GLY A 20 0.35 -15.11 0.15
N GLU A 21 1.08 -14.33 -0.63
CA GLU A 21 2.47 -14.02 -0.29
C GLU A 21 2.56 -12.92 0.77
N ASP A 22 3.52 -13.07 1.65
CA ASP A 22 3.82 -12.07 2.69
C ASP A 22 5.10 -11.32 2.34
N MET A 23 5.18 -10.08 2.81
CA MET A 23 6.39 -9.28 2.64
C MET A 23 6.61 -8.38 3.85
N PRO A 24 7.84 -8.29 4.37
CA PRO A 24 8.17 -7.30 5.40
C PRO A 24 8.39 -5.93 4.76
N LEU A 25 7.95 -4.89 5.46
CA LEU A 25 8.16 -3.51 5.06
C LEU A 25 8.81 -2.75 6.21
N HIS A 26 9.84 -1.98 5.89
CA HIS A 26 10.47 -1.06 6.82
C HIS A 26 9.85 0.31 6.63
N ILE A 27 9.16 0.81 7.65
CA ILE A 27 8.40 2.03 7.59
C ILE A 27 9.14 3.12 8.37
N PHE A 28 9.67 4.11 7.64
CA PHE A 28 10.41 5.21 8.26
C PHE A 28 10.00 6.60 7.73
N GLU A 29 9.32 6.68 6.58
CA GLU A 29 8.86 7.97 6.06
C GLU A 29 7.51 8.34 6.67
N PRO A 30 7.28 9.64 7.00
CA PRO A 30 6.02 10.07 7.62
C PRO A 30 4.77 9.65 6.85
N ARG A 31 4.80 9.72 5.53
CA ARG A 31 3.65 9.32 4.69
C ARG A 31 3.29 7.85 4.89
N TYR A 32 4.27 6.98 5.03
CA TYR A 32 4.01 5.54 5.22
C TYR A 32 3.68 5.21 6.66
N ARG A 33 4.21 5.97 7.62
CA ARG A 33 3.76 5.84 9.02
C ARG A 33 2.27 6.16 9.13
N GLN A 34 1.81 7.21 8.47
CA GLN A 34 0.39 7.54 8.42
C GLN A 34 -0.42 6.41 7.80
N LEU A 35 0.04 5.89 6.65
CA LEU A 35 -0.64 4.82 5.93
C LEU A 35 -0.80 3.57 6.82
N ILE A 36 0.27 3.13 7.47
CA ILE A 36 0.22 1.95 8.33
C ILE A 36 -0.64 2.18 9.57
N ASN A 37 -0.57 3.36 10.17
CA ASN A 37 -1.42 3.66 11.32
C ASN A 37 -2.91 3.60 10.96
N GLU A 38 -3.26 4.00 9.75
CA GLU A 38 -4.63 3.87 9.26
C GLU A 38 -4.97 2.42 8.90
N ALA A 39 -4.01 1.68 8.37
CA ALA A 39 -4.20 0.26 8.03
C ALA A 39 -4.45 -0.61 9.28
N LYS A 40 -4.01 -0.17 10.45
CA LYS A 40 -4.35 -0.83 11.72
C LYS A 40 -5.86 -0.89 11.98
N LEU A 41 -6.63 -0.06 11.29
CA LEU A 41 -8.09 0.01 11.40
C LEU A 41 -8.78 -0.86 10.33
N ASP A 42 -8.15 -1.93 9.89
CA ASP A 42 -8.64 -2.86 8.87
C ASP A 42 -8.82 -2.24 7.48
N ILE A 43 -8.03 -1.23 7.17
CA ILE A 43 -8.02 -0.63 5.85
C ILE A 43 -6.92 -1.30 5.02
N THR A 44 -7.27 -1.79 3.83
CA THR A 44 -6.29 -2.32 2.90
C THR A 44 -5.64 -1.17 2.13
N PHE A 45 -4.51 -1.48 1.50
CA PHE A 45 -3.85 -0.54 0.61
C PHE A 45 -3.27 -1.31 -0.58
N ALA A 46 -2.82 -0.59 -1.60
CA ALA A 46 -2.25 -1.21 -2.77
C ALA A 46 -0.75 -0.94 -2.86
N ILE A 47 -0.05 -1.92 -3.41
CA ILE A 47 1.35 -1.77 -3.79
C ILE A 47 1.40 -1.77 -5.32
N PRO A 48 1.31 -0.59 -5.96
CA PRO A 48 1.47 -0.51 -7.40
C PRO A 48 2.89 -0.95 -7.79
N PHE A 49 2.98 -1.78 -8.83
CA PHE A 49 4.26 -2.20 -9.34
C PHE A 49 4.94 -1.04 -10.07
N THR A 50 6.21 -0.79 -9.77
CA THR A 50 6.96 0.28 -10.45
C THR A 50 8.14 -0.31 -11.20
N ILE A 51 8.41 0.27 -12.38
CA ILE A 51 9.62 0.02 -13.16
C ILE A 51 10.24 1.39 -13.42
N ASP A 52 11.52 1.56 -13.03
CA ASP A 52 12.21 2.84 -13.17
C ASP A 52 11.41 4.02 -12.59
N ARG A 53 10.79 3.79 -11.43
CA ARG A 53 9.96 4.76 -10.69
C ARG A 53 8.63 5.11 -11.37
N GLU A 54 8.28 4.43 -12.45
CA GLU A 54 7.00 4.62 -13.11
C GLU A 54 5.98 3.58 -12.66
N ILE A 55 4.77 4.05 -12.32
CA ILE A 55 3.65 3.21 -11.93
C ILE A 55 3.18 2.42 -13.15
N GLN A 56 3.08 1.10 -13.00
CA GLN A 56 2.55 0.22 -14.03
C GLN A 56 1.04 0.02 -13.88
N GLU A 57 0.43 -0.67 -14.84
CA GLU A 57 -1.02 -0.89 -14.84
C GLU A 57 -1.50 -1.78 -13.70
N PHE A 58 -0.61 -2.62 -13.16
CA PHE A 58 -1.01 -3.62 -12.16
C PHE A 58 -0.20 -3.45 -10.89
N GLY A 59 -0.80 -3.93 -9.82
CA GLY A 59 -0.19 -4.00 -8.52
C GLY A 59 -0.91 -5.05 -7.69
N CYS A 60 -0.66 -5.06 -6.39
CA CYS A 60 -1.34 -5.97 -5.49
C CYS A 60 -2.02 -5.19 -4.37
N GLU A 61 -3.20 -5.67 -3.99
CA GLU A 61 -3.85 -5.19 -2.78
C GLU A 61 -3.33 -6.02 -1.61
N VAL A 62 -3.00 -5.35 -0.50
CA VAL A 62 -2.44 -6.00 0.67
C VAL A 62 -3.20 -5.58 1.92
N LYS A 63 -3.10 -6.42 2.94
CA LYS A 63 -3.56 -6.10 4.29
C LYS A 63 -2.39 -6.15 5.24
N LEU A 64 -2.47 -5.36 6.30
CA LEU A 64 -1.51 -5.43 7.39
C LEU A 64 -1.73 -6.73 8.14
N LYS A 65 -0.68 -7.58 8.20
CA LYS A 65 -0.75 -8.88 8.85
C LYS A 65 -0.19 -8.83 10.27
N GLU A 66 0.94 -8.15 10.44
CA GLU A 66 1.64 -8.14 11.72
C GLU A 66 2.49 -6.87 11.85
N ILE A 67 2.56 -6.35 13.06
CA ILE A 67 3.53 -5.31 13.41
C ILE A 67 4.62 -6.01 14.21
N VAL A 68 5.79 -6.17 13.57
CA VAL A 68 6.92 -6.90 14.16
C VAL A 68 7.64 -6.05 15.18
N ALA A 69 7.82 -4.75 14.88
CA ALA A 69 8.49 -3.83 15.76
C ALA A 69 7.95 -2.42 15.54
N GLU A 70 7.83 -1.67 16.63
CA GLU A 70 7.44 -0.28 16.60
C GLU A 70 8.40 0.47 17.54
N LYS A 71 9.19 1.38 16.97
CA LYS A 71 10.24 2.08 17.69
C LYS A 71 9.74 3.40 18.25
N GLU A 72 10.46 3.94 19.24
CA GLU A 72 10.12 5.20 19.90
C GLU A 72 10.08 6.39 18.92
N ASP A 73 10.91 6.36 17.87
CA ASP A 73 10.94 7.40 16.85
C ASP A 73 9.79 7.30 15.83
N GLY A 74 8.92 6.29 15.96
CA GLY A 74 7.80 6.07 15.07
C GLY A 74 8.11 5.15 13.90
N ASN A 75 9.36 4.73 13.73
CA ASN A 75 9.72 3.78 12.69
C ASN A 75 9.16 2.39 13.03
N MET A 76 8.75 1.65 12.01
CA MET A 76 8.11 0.35 12.20
C MET A 76 8.69 -0.69 11.25
N VAL A 77 8.60 -1.94 11.66
CA VAL A 77 8.75 -3.10 10.76
C VAL A 77 7.43 -3.84 10.80
N VAL A 78 6.80 -3.99 9.65
CA VAL A 78 5.50 -4.65 9.52
C VAL A 78 5.58 -5.75 8.48
N VAL A 79 4.63 -6.69 8.55
CA VAL A 79 4.44 -7.70 7.51
C VAL A 79 3.07 -7.47 6.90
N VAL A 80 3.02 -7.42 5.57
CA VAL A 80 1.79 -7.34 4.79
C VAL A 80 1.57 -8.63 4.04
N GLU A 81 0.31 -8.95 3.79
CA GLU A 81 -0.09 -10.11 3.01
C GLU A 81 -0.86 -9.66 1.78
N ALA A 82 -0.45 -10.14 0.61
CA ALA A 82 -1.17 -9.86 -0.63
C ALA A 82 -2.49 -10.64 -0.65
N ILE A 83 -3.58 -9.93 -0.94
CA ILE A 83 -4.92 -10.51 -0.98
C ILE A 83 -5.53 -10.50 -2.39
N GLY A 84 -4.92 -9.78 -3.32
CA GLY A 84 -5.42 -9.76 -4.70
C GLY A 84 -4.50 -8.99 -5.62
N ILE A 85 -4.65 -9.26 -6.91
CA ILE A 85 -4.01 -8.47 -7.97
C ILE A 85 -5.02 -7.43 -8.42
N VAL A 86 -4.58 -6.19 -8.57
CA VAL A 86 -5.46 -5.09 -8.93
C VAL A 86 -4.91 -4.35 -10.14
N GLU A 87 -5.83 -3.77 -10.91
CA GLU A 87 -5.49 -2.86 -12.00
C GLU A 87 -5.52 -1.43 -11.46
N ILE A 88 -4.47 -0.66 -11.76
CA ILE A 88 -4.36 0.73 -11.32
C ILE A 88 -5.06 1.60 -12.36
N SER A 89 -6.20 2.17 -12.01
CA SER A 89 -7.00 3.00 -12.92
C SER A 89 -6.59 4.47 -12.87
N SER A 90 -6.16 4.95 -11.72
CA SER A 90 -5.68 6.33 -11.58
C SER A 90 -4.63 6.39 -10.48
N TYR A 91 -3.77 7.41 -10.56
CA TYR A 91 -2.71 7.62 -9.59
C TYR A 91 -2.63 9.10 -9.23
N ASN A 92 -2.64 9.38 -7.94
CA ASN A 92 -2.40 10.70 -7.38
C ASN A 92 -1.20 10.64 -6.45
N LYS A 93 -0.24 11.52 -6.65
CA LYS A 93 0.98 11.56 -5.83
C LYS A 93 0.66 11.78 -4.35
N GLN A 94 -0.47 12.39 -4.06
CA GLN A 94 -0.92 12.65 -2.70
C GLN A 94 -2.44 12.71 -2.69
N LEU A 95 -3.06 11.89 -1.85
CA LEU A 95 -4.51 11.97 -1.64
C LEU A 95 -4.85 13.17 -0.77
N ASP A 96 -6.04 13.74 -0.99
CA ASP A 96 -6.52 14.90 -0.24
C ASP A 96 -6.50 14.64 1.27
N GLY A 97 -5.86 15.54 2.00
CA GLY A 97 -5.78 15.45 3.45
C GLY A 97 -4.83 14.38 3.97
N LYS A 98 -4.05 13.75 3.10
CA LYS A 98 -3.12 12.67 3.46
C LYS A 98 -1.70 13.01 3.04
N LEU A 99 -0.73 12.33 3.65
CA LEU A 99 0.68 12.42 3.26
C LEU A 99 1.04 11.41 2.18
N TYR A 100 0.26 10.36 2.02
CA TYR A 100 0.57 9.27 1.10
C TYR A 100 -0.14 9.44 -0.24
N ALA A 101 0.40 8.75 -1.24
CA ALA A 101 -0.21 8.66 -2.56
C ALA A 101 -1.41 7.73 -2.53
N GLY A 102 -2.19 7.75 -3.58
CA GLY A 102 -3.29 6.83 -3.75
C GLY A 102 -3.93 6.97 -5.11
N GLY A 103 -4.99 6.24 -5.30
CA GLY A 103 -5.74 6.29 -6.54
C GLY A 103 -6.80 5.22 -6.58
N SER A 104 -7.37 5.04 -7.76
CA SER A 104 -8.42 4.05 -7.97
C SER A 104 -7.90 2.77 -8.59
N ILE A 105 -8.54 1.69 -8.21
CA ILE A 105 -8.25 0.36 -8.72
C ILE A 105 -9.49 -0.25 -9.37
#